data_74432d7f5b4d8240ab23140bd3258a78
#
_entry.id   74432d7f5b4d8240ab23140bd3258a78
#
_cell.length_a   1.000
_cell.length_b   1.000
_cell.length_c   1.000
_cell.angle_alpha   90.00
_cell.angle_beta   90.00
_cell.angle_gamma   90.00
#
_symmetry.space_group_name_H-M   'P 1'
#
loop_
_entity.id
_entity.type
_entity.pdbx_description
1 polymer ?
#
loop_
_entity_poly.entity_id
_entity_poly.type
_entity_poly.pdbx_seq_one_letter_code
_entity_poly.pdbx_strand_id
1 'polypeptide(L)'
;IDWAQKGSATGYEIEYSTNADFKDSTVKKLTANKPDTLTISGLTAGNKYYVRVRSYTTVGEKVYYGAWSDSKNITTAKYDITKSAISGISTKTYTGKNITQSVKVKYNGKTLKSGIDYTVSYSSNKNVGTATVKITGKGQYGGTVSKTFKINPAKQKIQKLTAKSKAFFIDWAQKGSATGYEVQYATNSKFTGAKKLDVANNKTDKMTISKLLANKKHYVKVRSYTLVKGTKYYGEWSAVKSVTTKK
;
A
#
# COMPACT_ATOMS: atom_id res chain seq x y z
N ILE A 1 7.27 -6.03 -35.80
CA ILE A 1 8.23 -5.62 -36.85
C ILE A 1 7.62 -5.85 -38.20
N ASP A 2 7.92 -4.95 -39.11
CA ASP A 2 7.56 -5.00 -40.52
C ASP A 2 8.79 -4.67 -41.39
N TRP A 3 8.83 -5.18 -42.62
CA TRP A 3 9.91 -4.95 -43.56
C TRP A 3 9.41 -4.98 -45.01
N ALA A 4 10.22 -4.43 -45.92
CA ALA A 4 9.91 -4.47 -47.33
C ALA A 4 10.11 -5.87 -47.93
N GLN A 5 9.10 -6.44 -48.55
CA GLN A 5 9.15 -7.73 -49.23
C GLN A 5 10.15 -7.72 -50.40
N LYS A 6 10.92 -8.79 -50.59
CA LYS A 6 11.81 -8.97 -51.71
C LYS A 6 11.31 -10.11 -52.61
N GLY A 7 10.97 -9.80 -53.85
CA GLY A 7 10.30 -10.73 -54.76
C GLY A 7 11.03 -12.04 -55.03
N SER A 8 12.36 -12.03 -54.96
CA SER A 8 13.23 -13.21 -55.17
C SER A 8 13.59 -13.99 -53.92
N ALA A 9 13.12 -13.55 -52.75
CA ALA A 9 13.48 -14.23 -51.47
C ALA A 9 12.67 -15.51 -51.30
N THR A 10 13.34 -16.56 -50.77
CA THR A 10 12.67 -17.76 -50.26
C THR A 10 12.06 -17.47 -48.85
N GLY A 11 12.71 -16.62 -48.09
CA GLY A 11 12.26 -16.24 -46.76
C GLY A 11 13.15 -15.18 -46.11
N TYR A 12 12.98 -15.02 -44.80
CA TYR A 12 13.64 -13.99 -44.02
C TYR A 12 14.20 -14.54 -42.72
N GLU A 13 15.29 -13.94 -42.28
CA GLU A 13 15.79 -14.08 -40.91
C GLU A 13 15.64 -12.76 -40.15
N ILE A 14 15.08 -12.84 -38.95
CA ILE A 14 14.90 -11.72 -38.02
C ILE A 14 15.77 -12.01 -36.83
N GLU A 15 16.77 -11.17 -36.61
CA GLU A 15 17.68 -11.26 -35.47
C GLU A 15 17.35 -10.16 -34.45
N TYR A 16 17.29 -10.55 -33.18
CA TYR A 16 17.05 -9.61 -32.10
C TYR A 16 17.91 -9.93 -30.87
N SER A 17 18.31 -8.87 -30.16
CA SER A 17 19.15 -8.94 -28.96
C SER A 17 18.89 -7.75 -28.05
N THR A 18 19.23 -7.86 -26.77
CA THR A 18 19.32 -6.71 -25.86
C THR A 18 20.63 -5.92 -26.03
N ASN A 19 21.61 -6.47 -26.78
CA ASN A 19 22.86 -5.84 -27.12
C ASN A 19 22.82 -5.19 -28.50
N ALA A 20 23.36 -4.00 -28.63
CA ALA A 20 23.39 -3.26 -29.91
C ALA A 20 24.29 -3.92 -30.97
N ASP A 21 25.29 -4.66 -30.55
CA ASP A 21 26.22 -5.44 -31.38
C ASP A 21 25.71 -6.85 -31.72
N PHE A 22 24.47 -7.17 -31.31
CA PHE A 22 23.83 -8.47 -31.50
C PHE A 22 24.56 -9.64 -30.83
N LYS A 23 25.41 -9.39 -29.86
CA LYS A 23 25.96 -10.44 -29.01
C LYS A 23 24.80 -11.16 -28.29
N ASP A 24 24.91 -12.51 -28.22
CA ASP A 24 23.87 -13.38 -27.60
C ASP A 24 22.47 -13.17 -28.22
N SER A 25 22.41 -12.97 -29.53
CA SER A 25 21.18 -12.74 -30.27
C SER A 25 20.32 -14.00 -30.42
N THR A 26 19.05 -13.80 -30.70
CA THR A 26 18.14 -14.84 -31.16
C THR A 26 17.73 -14.57 -32.58
N VAL A 27 17.78 -15.62 -33.43
CA VAL A 27 17.33 -15.55 -34.82
C VAL A 27 16.00 -16.30 -34.97
N LYS A 28 15.01 -15.66 -35.60
CA LYS A 28 13.77 -16.26 -36.08
C LYS A 28 13.82 -16.38 -37.59
N LYS A 29 13.69 -17.61 -38.12
CA LYS A 29 13.67 -17.88 -39.55
C LYS A 29 12.23 -18.05 -40.04
N LEU A 30 11.88 -17.34 -41.10
CA LEU A 30 10.61 -17.47 -41.82
C LEU A 30 10.89 -18.13 -43.16
N THR A 31 10.22 -19.24 -43.46
CA THR A 31 10.48 -20.08 -44.67
C THR A 31 9.56 -19.73 -45.82
N ALA A 32 8.81 -18.63 -45.71
CA ALA A 32 7.96 -18.12 -46.75
C ALA A 32 8.29 -16.64 -47.05
N ASN A 33 8.20 -16.27 -48.31
CA ASN A 33 8.44 -14.89 -48.75
C ASN A 33 7.28 -13.93 -48.39
N LYS A 34 6.04 -14.45 -48.21
CA LYS A 34 4.85 -13.60 -48.03
C LYS A 34 4.69 -12.88 -46.71
N PRO A 35 5.08 -13.39 -45.50
CA PRO A 35 5.02 -12.55 -44.34
C PRO A 35 6.04 -11.42 -44.44
N ASP A 36 5.59 -10.20 -44.44
CA ASP A 36 6.36 -8.96 -44.30
C ASP A 36 6.32 -8.36 -42.90
N THR A 37 5.72 -9.12 -41.97
CA THR A 37 5.55 -8.75 -40.57
C THR A 37 5.81 -9.94 -39.64
N LEU A 38 6.30 -9.67 -38.45
CA LEU A 38 6.47 -10.66 -37.39
C LEU A 38 6.23 -10.04 -36.01
N THR A 39 5.42 -10.70 -35.20
CA THR A 39 5.32 -10.40 -33.77
C THR A 39 6.25 -11.31 -32.97
N ILE A 40 7.20 -10.72 -32.26
CA ILE A 40 8.08 -11.44 -31.33
C ILE A 40 7.43 -11.34 -29.94
N SER A 41 7.05 -12.47 -29.37
CA SER A 41 6.46 -12.61 -28.04
C SER A 41 7.44 -13.20 -27.05
N GLY A 42 7.08 -13.17 -25.74
CA GLY A 42 7.93 -13.71 -24.66
C GLY A 42 9.10 -12.83 -24.27
N LEU A 43 9.19 -11.61 -24.80
CA LEU A 43 10.23 -10.66 -24.45
C LEU A 43 10.07 -10.15 -23.00
N THR A 44 11.19 -9.81 -22.36
CA THR A 44 11.20 -9.24 -21.02
C THR A 44 10.64 -7.83 -21.05
N ALA A 45 9.63 -7.56 -20.20
CA ALA A 45 9.02 -6.25 -20.08
C ALA A 45 10.01 -5.18 -19.60
N GLY A 46 9.95 -3.99 -20.18
CA GLY A 46 10.80 -2.85 -19.85
C GLY A 46 12.24 -2.93 -20.39
N ASN A 47 12.57 -3.95 -21.18
CA ASN A 47 13.88 -4.09 -21.81
C ASN A 47 13.90 -3.44 -23.20
N LYS A 48 15.05 -2.86 -23.54
CA LYS A 48 15.35 -2.40 -24.88
C LYS A 48 15.85 -3.58 -25.72
N TYR A 49 15.31 -3.73 -26.92
CA TYR A 49 15.72 -4.71 -27.90
C TYR A 49 16.15 -4.04 -29.20
N TYR A 50 17.21 -4.55 -29.79
CA TYR A 50 17.69 -4.20 -31.12
C TYR A 50 17.25 -5.31 -32.07
N VAL A 51 16.83 -4.94 -33.28
CA VAL A 51 16.28 -5.88 -34.27
C VAL A 51 16.79 -5.50 -35.64
N ARG A 52 17.14 -6.51 -36.42
CA ARG A 52 17.48 -6.38 -37.85
C ARG A 52 16.93 -7.58 -38.64
N VAL A 53 16.74 -7.39 -39.93
CA VAL A 53 16.20 -8.41 -40.82
C VAL A 53 17.07 -8.57 -42.03
N ARG A 54 17.16 -9.82 -42.56
CA ARG A 54 17.72 -10.09 -43.87
C ARG A 54 16.85 -11.10 -44.64
N SER A 55 16.89 -11.00 -45.97
CA SER A 55 16.33 -12.03 -46.86
C SER A 55 17.31 -13.17 -47.05
N TYR A 56 16.81 -14.33 -47.42
CA TYR A 56 17.60 -15.40 -47.98
C TYR A 56 16.88 -16.04 -49.18
N THR A 57 17.67 -16.60 -50.11
CA THR A 57 17.17 -17.36 -51.25
C THR A 57 17.83 -18.73 -51.27
N THR A 58 17.03 -19.77 -51.45
CA THR A 58 17.53 -21.16 -51.55
C THR A 58 17.48 -21.57 -53.01
N VAL A 59 18.63 -22.03 -53.52
CA VAL A 59 18.80 -22.58 -54.88
C VAL A 59 19.37 -23.99 -54.78
N GLY A 60 18.57 -24.98 -55.06
CA GLY A 60 18.90 -26.36 -54.74
C GLY A 60 19.08 -26.54 -53.22
N GLU A 61 20.24 -27.05 -52.80
CA GLU A 61 20.57 -27.23 -51.37
C GLU A 61 21.35 -26.05 -50.78
N LYS A 62 21.67 -25.03 -51.58
CA LYS A 62 22.46 -23.87 -51.11
C LYS A 62 21.58 -22.69 -50.71
N VAL A 63 21.94 -22.06 -49.58
CA VAL A 63 21.28 -20.87 -49.07
C VAL A 63 22.18 -19.65 -49.25
N TYR A 64 21.65 -18.63 -49.87
CA TYR A 64 22.30 -17.35 -50.12
C TYR A 64 21.59 -16.25 -49.29
N TYR A 65 22.36 -15.51 -48.50
CA TYR A 65 21.87 -14.49 -47.62
C TYR A 65 22.10 -13.09 -48.19
N GLY A 66 21.09 -12.25 -48.07
CA GLY A 66 21.25 -10.80 -48.24
C GLY A 66 21.98 -10.17 -47.04
N ALA A 67 22.42 -8.94 -47.23
CA ALA A 67 22.93 -8.14 -46.10
C ALA A 67 21.85 -7.91 -45.05
N TRP A 68 22.26 -7.78 -43.79
CA TRP A 68 21.38 -7.32 -42.74
C TRP A 68 20.90 -5.88 -42.99
N SER A 69 19.65 -5.57 -42.67
CA SER A 69 19.17 -4.19 -42.59
C SER A 69 19.91 -3.41 -41.52
N ASP A 70 19.78 -2.08 -41.54
CA ASP A 70 20.10 -1.26 -40.40
C ASP A 70 19.29 -1.73 -39.20
N SER A 71 19.91 -1.67 -37.99
CA SER A 71 19.24 -2.07 -36.79
C SER A 71 18.27 -1.00 -36.32
N LYS A 72 17.07 -1.42 -35.90
CA LYS A 72 16.13 -0.59 -35.17
C LYS A 72 16.03 -1.05 -33.72
N ASN A 73 15.53 -0.22 -32.84
CA ASN A 73 15.32 -0.60 -31.45
C ASN A 73 13.94 -0.19 -30.93
N ILE A 74 13.49 -0.94 -29.93
CA ILE A 74 12.24 -0.69 -29.20
C ILE A 74 12.42 -1.09 -27.75
N THR A 75 11.79 -0.35 -26.84
CA THR A 75 11.68 -0.76 -25.44
C THR A 75 10.30 -1.37 -25.21
N THR A 76 10.25 -2.60 -24.72
CA THR A 76 8.99 -3.27 -24.41
C THR A 76 8.25 -2.56 -23.27
N ALA A 77 6.93 -2.54 -23.31
CA ALA A 77 6.12 -1.94 -22.25
C ALA A 77 6.36 -2.64 -20.91
N LYS A 78 6.38 -1.88 -19.84
CA LYS A 78 6.41 -2.41 -18.48
C LYS A 78 5.02 -2.89 -18.05
N TYR A 79 4.97 -3.84 -17.14
CA TYR A 79 3.74 -4.21 -16.44
C TYR A 79 3.28 -3.07 -15.54
N ASP A 80 2.02 -2.71 -15.63
CA ASP A 80 1.45 -1.61 -14.84
C ASP A 80 1.15 -2.06 -13.41
N ILE A 81 1.96 -1.59 -12.44
CA ILE A 81 1.82 -1.95 -11.02
C ILE A 81 0.50 -1.46 -10.42
N THR A 82 -0.19 -0.49 -11.03
CA THR A 82 -1.48 0.00 -10.53
C THR A 82 -2.57 -1.08 -10.57
N LYS A 83 -2.40 -2.09 -11.43
CA LYS A 83 -3.28 -3.26 -11.54
C LYS A 83 -3.00 -4.35 -10.51
N SER A 84 -2.04 -4.13 -9.60
CA SER A 84 -1.67 -5.11 -8.57
C SER A 84 -2.65 -5.11 -7.41
N ALA A 85 -2.88 -6.29 -6.82
CA ALA A 85 -3.52 -6.44 -5.52
C ALA A 85 -2.52 -6.07 -4.42
N ILE A 86 -2.91 -5.13 -3.56
CA ILE A 86 -2.08 -4.62 -2.45
C ILE A 86 -2.73 -4.97 -1.14
N SER A 87 -1.97 -5.55 -0.21
CA SER A 87 -2.40 -5.95 1.13
C SER A 87 -1.33 -5.65 2.18
N GLY A 88 -1.63 -5.93 3.46
CA GLY A 88 -0.72 -5.67 4.57
C GLY A 88 -0.76 -4.22 5.08
N ILE A 89 -1.77 -3.43 4.66
CA ILE A 89 -1.96 -2.05 5.12
C ILE A 89 -3.16 -2.02 6.07
N SER A 90 -2.93 -1.54 7.30
CA SER A 90 -3.94 -1.49 8.37
C SER A 90 -3.77 -0.25 9.23
N THR A 91 -4.81 0.12 9.96
CA THR A 91 -4.75 1.16 10.99
C THR A 91 -3.67 0.82 12.02
N LYS A 92 -2.91 1.83 12.44
CA LYS A 92 -1.82 1.70 13.42
C LYS A 92 -2.05 2.62 14.63
N THR A 93 -1.39 2.29 15.71
CA THR A 93 -1.36 3.10 16.93
C THR A 93 -0.14 4.03 16.90
N TYR A 94 -0.32 5.26 17.32
CA TYR A 94 0.75 6.25 17.47
C TYR A 94 1.85 5.76 18.42
N THR A 95 3.09 5.85 17.98
CA THR A 95 4.28 5.43 18.74
C THR A 95 5.28 6.55 18.98
N GLY A 96 5.07 7.73 18.38
CA GLY A 96 6.05 8.82 18.35
C GLY A 96 7.18 8.65 17.32
N LYS A 97 7.25 7.48 16.68
CA LYS A 97 8.24 7.15 15.64
C LYS A 97 7.57 6.98 14.28
N ASN A 98 8.36 7.00 13.20
CA ASN A 98 7.85 6.68 11.88
C ASN A 98 7.30 5.25 11.86
N ILE A 99 6.09 5.09 11.30
CA ILE A 99 5.38 3.83 11.23
C ILE A 99 5.45 3.31 9.79
N THR A 100 5.96 2.10 9.62
CA THR A 100 5.98 1.37 8.36
C THR A 100 5.07 0.15 8.44
N GLN A 101 4.77 -0.47 7.30
CA GLN A 101 3.91 -1.65 7.22
C GLN A 101 4.52 -2.69 6.27
N SER A 102 4.22 -3.96 6.52
CA SER A 102 4.63 -5.07 5.65
C SER A 102 3.71 -5.15 4.43
N VAL A 103 3.97 -4.28 3.44
CA VAL A 103 3.18 -4.21 2.20
C VAL A 103 3.46 -5.45 1.36
N LYS A 104 2.40 -6.13 0.91
CA LYS A 104 2.46 -7.24 -0.02
C LYS A 104 1.79 -6.82 -1.33
N VAL A 105 2.47 -7.06 -2.45
CA VAL A 105 2.00 -6.72 -3.80
C VAL A 105 1.92 -7.99 -4.62
N LYS A 106 0.77 -8.24 -5.27
CA LYS A 106 0.57 -9.36 -6.20
C LYS A 106 0.10 -8.83 -7.55
N TYR A 107 0.78 -9.23 -8.62
CA TYR A 107 0.42 -8.94 -9.99
C TYR A 107 0.07 -10.23 -10.72
N ASN A 108 -1.14 -10.34 -11.28
CA ASN A 108 -1.65 -11.57 -11.92
C ASN A 108 -1.38 -12.84 -11.09
N GLY A 109 -1.66 -12.79 -9.78
CA GLY A 109 -1.45 -13.90 -8.85
C GLY A 109 -0.01 -14.08 -8.35
N LYS A 110 0.99 -13.56 -9.05
CA LYS A 110 2.41 -13.63 -8.66
C LYS A 110 2.73 -12.63 -7.55
N THR A 111 3.37 -13.08 -6.48
CA THR A 111 3.87 -12.19 -5.43
C THR A 111 5.14 -11.49 -5.89
N LEU A 112 5.14 -10.15 -5.86
CA LEU A 112 6.28 -9.33 -6.24
C LEU A 112 7.26 -9.18 -5.08
N LYS A 113 8.55 -8.97 -5.41
CA LYS A 113 9.65 -8.81 -4.45
C LYS A 113 9.95 -7.33 -4.22
N SER A 114 9.85 -6.88 -2.96
CA SER A 114 10.25 -5.53 -2.56
C SER A 114 11.74 -5.30 -2.80
N GLY A 115 12.10 -4.12 -3.29
CA GLY A 115 13.47 -3.75 -3.68
C GLY A 115 13.87 -4.20 -5.09
N ILE A 116 13.25 -5.23 -5.65
CA ILE A 116 13.48 -5.75 -7.01
C ILE A 116 12.37 -5.31 -7.96
N ASP A 117 11.14 -5.71 -7.69
CA ASP A 117 9.97 -5.46 -8.54
C ASP A 117 9.24 -4.16 -8.20
N TYR A 118 9.40 -3.67 -6.97
CA TYR A 118 8.82 -2.40 -6.51
C TYR A 118 9.59 -1.82 -5.32
N THR A 119 9.36 -0.55 -5.07
CA THR A 119 9.80 0.15 -3.85
C THR A 119 8.60 0.69 -3.08
N VAL A 120 8.78 0.90 -1.76
CA VAL A 120 7.77 1.44 -0.87
C VAL A 120 8.32 2.69 -0.18
N SER A 121 7.55 3.76 -0.19
CA SER A 121 7.83 4.97 0.58
C SER A 121 6.60 5.40 1.38
N TYR A 122 6.82 6.22 2.40
CA TYR A 122 5.77 6.67 3.31
C TYR A 122 5.82 8.18 3.46
N SER A 123 4.65 8.77 3.69
CA SER A 123 4.53 10.17 4.09
C SER A 123 3.46 10.33 5.18
N SER A 124 3.62 11.37 6.02
CA SER A 124 2.74 11.64 7.17
C SER A 124 2.60 10.46 8.14
N ASN A 125 3.60 9.57 8.21
CA ASN A 125 3.54 8.29 8.92
C ASN A 125 4.12 8.34 10.34
N LYS A 126 4.30 9.52 10.93
CA LYS A 126 4.81 9.72 12.30
C LYS A 126 3.71 10.10 13.28
N ASN A 127 2.85 11.05 12.88
CA ASN A 127 1.85 11.64 13.77
C ASN A 127 0.48 10.99 13.63
N VAL A 128 -0.40 11.19 14.61
CA VAL A 128 -1.82 10.83 14.53
C VAL A 128 -2.44 11.49 13.31
N GLY A 129 -3.25 10.76 12.57
CA GLY A 129 -3.89 11.24 11.35
C GLY A 129 -3.95 10.19 10.26
N THR A 130 -3.99 10.64 9.01
CA THR A 130 -3.93 9.78 7.83
C THR A 130 -2.52 9.81 7.23
N ALA A 131 -1.89 8.66 7.17
CA ALA A 131 -0.60 8.43 6.52
C ALA A 131 -0.81 7.86 5.11
N THR A 132 0.17 8.08 4.24
CA THR A 132 0.19 7.52 2.88
C THR A 132 1.35 6.56 2.73
N VAL A 133 1.09 5.42 2.09
CA VAL A 133 2.09 4.50 1.57
C VAL A 133 2.05 4.57 0.04
N LYS A 134 3.20 4.81 -0.58
CA LYS A 134 3.39 4.90 -2.03
C LYS A 134 4.21 3.70 -2.49
N ILE A 135 3.69 2.95 -3.45
CA ILE A 135 4.33 1.79 -4.08
C ILE A 135 4.69 2.20 -5.51
N THR A 136 5.96 2.09 -5.86
CA THR A 136 6.47 2.44 -7.20
C THR A 136 7.08 1.21 -7.85
N GLY A 137 6.64 0.90 -9.06
CA GLY A 137 7.17 -0.22 -9.84
C GLY A 137 8.64 -0.03 -10.18
N LYS A 138 9.40 -1.14 -10.21
CA LYS A 138 10.81 -1.23 -10.53
C LYS A 138 11.08 -2.42 -11.45
N GLY A 139 12.19 -2.40 -12.19
CA GLY A 139 12.53 -3.49 -13.13
C GLY A 139 11.48 -3.59 -14.23
N GLN A 140 10.84 -4.74 -14.33
CA GLN A 140 9.80 -5.03 -15.32
C GLN A 140 8.45 -4.33 -15.03
N TYR A 141 8.29 -3.75 -13.86
CA TYR A 141 7.06 -3.06 -13.44
C TYR A 141 7.24 -1.55 -13.51
N GLY A 142 6.21 -0.85 -13.95
CA GLY A 142 6.15 0.62 -14.02
C GLY A 142 4.92 1.16 -13.32
N GLY A 143 4.85 2.49 -13.22
CA GLY A 143 3.74 3.19 -12.58
C GLY A 143 3.89 3.30 -11.07
N THR A 144 2.88 3.91 -10.45
CA THR A 144 2.86 4.19 -9.01
C THR A 144 1.43 4.09 -8.49
N VAL A 145 1.25 3.48 -7.32
CA VAL A 145 -0.02 3.43 -6.61
C VAL A 145 0.15 3.86 -5.17
N SER A 146 -0.79 4.65 -4.66
CA SER A 146 -0.82 5.12 -3.28
C SER A 146 -2.02 4.52 -2.54
N LYS A 147 -1.82 4.18 -1.28
CA LYS A 147 -2.84 3.76 -0.32
C LYS A 147 -2.67 4.55 0.96
N THR A 148 -3.74 4.69 1.72
CA THR A 148 -3.71 5.40 2.99
C THR A 148 -4.01 4.47 4.16
N PHE A 149 -3.54 4.85 5.35
CA PHE A 149 -3.89 4.19 6.60
C PHE A 149 -4.01 5.22 7.73
N LYS A 150 -4.81 4.90 8.73
CA LYS A 150 -4.98 5.75 9.90
C LYS A 150 -3.92 5.44 10.96
N ILE A 151 -3.44 6.48 11.62
CA ILE A 151 -2.63 6.40 12.84
C ILE A 151 -3.51 6.99 13.95
N ASN A 152 -3.94 6.15 14.88
CA ASN A 152 -4.81 6.53 15.98
C ASN A 152 -3.99 6.77 17.25
N PRO A 153 -4.49 7.59 18.19
CA PRO A 153 -3.89 7.74 19.52
C PRO A 153 -3.74 6.41 20.25
N ALA A 154 -2.80 6.34 21.16
CA ALA A 154 -2.58 5.14 21.99
C ALA A 154 -3.78 4.86 22.90
N LYS A 155 -4.01 3.58 23.18
CA LYS A 155 -5.05 3.10 24.10
C LYS A 155 -4.93 3.76 25.46
N GLN A 156 -6.09 4.10 26.04
CA GLN A 156 -6.15 4.70 27.37
C GLN A 156 -6.18 3.67 28.50
N LYS A 157 -5.86 4.16 29.72
CA LYS A 157 -5.93 3.39 30.94
C LYS A 157 -6.56 4.24 32.04
N ILE A 158 -7.61 3.72 32.69
CA ILE A 158 -8.14 4.29 33.94
C ILE A 158 -7.15 3.93 35.04
N GLN A 159 -6.56 4.94 35.67
CA GLN A 159 -5.63 4.79 36.79
C GLN A 159 -6.41 4.58 38.09
N LYS A 160 -7.33 5.48 38.40
CA LYS A 160 -8.12 5.43 39.61
C LYS A 160 -9.61 5.60 39.33
N LEU A 161 -10.44 4.85 40.03
CA LEU A 161 -11.90 4.97 39.99
C LEU A 161 -12.42 4.80 41.44
N THR A 162 -13.02 5.84 41.99
CA THR A 162 -13.38 5.89 43.41
C THR A 162 -14.83 6.31 43.60
N ALA A 163 -15.55 5.57 44.44
CA ALA A 163 -16.93 5.90 44.82
C ALA A 163 -17.01 7.15 45.72
N LYS A 164 -18.00 8.00 45.43
CA LYS A 164 -18.37 9.15 46.24
C LYS A 164 -19.90 9.17 46.48
N SER A 165 -20.39 10.03 47.40
CA SER A 165 -21.83 10.23 47.63
C SER A 165 -22.48 10.73 46.32
N LYS A 166 -23.45 9.96 45.77
CA LYS A 166 -24.15 10.23 44.51
C LYS A 166 -23.22 10.64 43.34
N ALA A 167 -21.98 10.11 43.35
CA ALA A 167 -20.91 10.48 42.43
C ALA A 167 -19.84 9.39 42.33
N PHE A 168 -18.95 9.51 41.35
CA PHE A 168 -17.68 8.84 41.35
C PHE A 168 -16.58 9.73 40.79
N PHE A 169 -15.35 9.50 41.27
CA PHE A 169 -14.15 10.13 40.76
C PHE A 169 -13.43 9.16 39.81
N ILE A 170 -13.02 9.68 38.66
CA ILE A 170 -12.21 8.94 37.68
C ILE A 170 -10.93 9.72 37.39
N ASP A 171 -9.81 8.98 37.25
CA ASP A 171 -8.50 9.45 36.88
C ASP A 171 -7.93 8.51 35.81
N TRP A 172 -7.30 9.07 34.77
CA TRP A 172 -6.74 8.34 33.64
C TRP A 172 -5.35 8.83 33.25
N ALA A 173 -4.61 8.05 32.48
CA ALA A 173 -3.27 8.43 32.06
C ALA A 173 -3.32 9.59 31.03
N GLN A 174 -2.60 10.67 31.32
CA GLN A 174 -2.40 11.75 30.36
C GLN A 174 -1.62 11.26 29.13
N LYS A 175 -1.98 11.71 27.93
CA LYS A 175 -1.31 11.38 26.68
C LYS A 175 -0.89 12.65 25.95
N GLY A 176 0.42 12.84 25.80
CA GLY A 176 0.96 14.06 25.16
C GLY A 176 0.54 14.29 23.72
N SER A 177 0.19 13.22 22.99
CA SER A 177 -0.32 13.30 21.60
C SER A 177 -1.84 13.55 21.51
N ALA A 178 -2.58 13.54 22.63
CA ALA A 178 -4.01 13.76 22.63
C ALA A 178 -4.36 15.26 22.59
N THR A 179 -5.43 15.59 21.91
CA THR A 179 -6.10 16.91 22.07
C THR A 179 -7.06 16.89 23.25
N GLY A 180 -7.66 15.73 23.52
CA GLY A 180 -8.62 15.56 24.62
C GLY A 180 -9.01 14.11 24.81
N TYR A 181 -10.06 13.92 25.63
CA TYR A 181 -10.53 12.59 26.03
C TYR A 181 -12.05 12.51 25.90
N GLU A 182 -12.55 11.30 25.70
CA GLU A 182 -13.97 10.97 25.79
C GLU A 182 -14.16 9.95 26.91
N VAL A 183 -14.95 10.31 27.92
CA VAL A 183 -15.36 9.42 29.01
C VAL A 183 -16.77 8.93 28.72
N GLN A 184 -16.98 7.61 28.81
CA GLN A 184 -18.28 6.99 28.64
C GLN A 184 -18.63 6.19 29.88
N TYR A 185 -19.90 6.37 30.38
CA TYR A 185 -20.37 5.61 31.52
C TYR A 185 -21.85 5.22 31.37
N ALA A 186 -22.19 4.09 31.95
CA ALA A 186 -23.54 3.52 31.92
C ALA A 186 -23.82 2.70 33.19
N THR A 187 -25.08 2.38 33.45
CA THR A 187 -25.50 1.50 34.56
C THR A 187 -25.47 0.02 34.16
N ASN A 188 -25.10 -0.32 32.91
CA ASN A 188 -24.97 -1.66 32.40
C ASN A 188 -23.64 -1.86 31.66
N SER A 189 -23.11 -3.09 31.65
CA SER A 189 -21.81 -3.41 31.04
C SER A 189 -21.80 -3.35 29.51
N LYS A 190 -22.95 -3.36 28.86
CA LYS A 190 -23.10 -3.25 27.40
C LYS A 190 -23.07 -1.79 26.92
N PHE A 191 -23.05 -0.83 27.84
CA PHE A 191 -23.11 0.62 27.58
C PHE A 191 -24.33 1.05 26.76
N THR A 192 -25.45 0.33 26.88
CA THR A 192 -26.74 0.73 26.32
C THR A 192 -27.23 1.99 27.06
N GLY A 193 -27.63 3.06 26.32
CA GLY A 193 -27.99 4.34 26.87
C GLY A 193 -26.85 5.10 27.60
N ALA A 194 -25.62 4.80 27.26
CA ALA A 194 -24.44 5.38 27.91
C ALA A 194 -24.39 6.91 27.74
N LYS A 195 -23.99 7.59 28.78
CA LYS A 195 -23.62 9.02 28.73
C LYS A 195 -22.16 9.14 28.25
N LYS A 196 -21.92 10.18 27.43
CA LYS A 196 -20.59 10.52 26.88
C LYS A 196 -20.23 11.93 27.32
N LEU A 197 -19.01 12.11 27.77
CA LEU A 197 -18.45 13.40 28.16
C LEU A 197 -17.19 13.65 27.31
N ASP A 198 -17.18 14.78 26.63
CA ASP A 198 -16.02 15.24 25.86
C ASP A 198 -15.17 16.15 26.75
N VAL A 199 -13.91 15.82 26.94
CA VAL A 199 -12.92 16.58 27.68
C VAL A 199 -11.93 17.17 26.67
N ALA A 200 -12.22 18.37 26.17
CA ALA A 200 -11.47 19.04 25.11
C ALA A 200 -10.15 19.67 25.58
N ASN A 201 -9.53 19.11 26.61
CA ASN A 201 -8.26 19.56 27.16
C ASN A 201 -7.42 18.35 27.57
N ASN A 202 -6.26 18.17 26.94
CA ASN A 202 -5.38 17.05 27.23
C ASN A 202 -4.71 17.13 28.62
N LYS A 203 -4.70 18.31 29.25
CA LYS A 203 -4.19 18.48 30.63
C LYS A 203 -5.17 18.02 31.69
N THR A 204 -6.45 17.86 31.33
CA THR A 204 -7.46 17.31 32.24
C THR A 204 -7.43 15.78 32.17
N ASP A 205 -6.87 15.15 33.19
CA ASP A 205 -6.68 13.71 33.31
C ASP A 205 -7.54 13.07 34.40
N LYS A 206 -8.42 13.87 35.06
CA LYS A 206 -9.28 13.44 36.14
C LYS A 206 -10.52 14.28 36.22
N MET A 207 -11.61 13.70 36.73
CA MET A 207 -12.88 14.43 36.98
C MET A 207 -13.75 13.68 37.99
N THR A 208 -14.73 14.41 38.57
CA THR A 208 -15.83 13.84 39.35
C THR A 208 -17.12 13.91 38.52
N ILE A 209 -17.78 12.79 38.36
CA ILE A 209 -19.10 12.69 37.76
C ILE A 209 -20.12 12.61 38.90
N SER A 210 -20.95 13.65 39.02
CA SER A 210 -21.91 13.86 40.12
C SER A 210 -23.36 13.81 39.62
N LYS A 211 -24.31 14.03 40.55
CA LYS A 211 -25.75 13.97 40.30
C LYS A 211 -26.21 12.60 39.83
N LEU A 212 -25.62 11.56 40.36
CA LEU A 212 -25.96 10.18 40.11
C LEU A 212 -26.89 9.64 41.21
N LEU A 213 -27.54 8.51 40.94
CA LEU A 213 -28.30 7.80 41.96
C LEU A 213 -27.35 7.19 43.01
N ALA A 214 -27.74 7.22 44.26
CA ALA A 214 -27.05 6.55 45.35
C ALA A 214 -27.10 5.02 45.16
N ASN A 215 -26.10 4.31 45.69
CA ASN A 215 -26.02 2.83 45.66
C ASN A 215 -26.18 2.24 44.26
N LYS A 216 -25.83 2.99 43.20
CA LYS A 216 -25.98 2.54 41.82
C LYS A 216 -24.62 2.17 41.21
N LYS A 217 -24.52 0.96 40.65
CA LYS A 217 -23.32 0.49 39.92
C LYS A 217 -23.23 1.20 38.57
N HIS A 218 -22.04 1.73 38.25
CA HIS A 218 -21.69 2.33 36.98
C HIS A 218 -20.49 1.63 36.37
N TYR A 219 -20.54 1.41 35.07
CA TYR A 219 -19.44 0.93 34.24
C TYR A 219 -18.85 2.13 33.50
N VAL A 220 -17.52 2.24 33.47
CA VAL A 220 -16.82 3.42 32.97
C VAL A 220 -15.68 2.99 32.07
N LYS A 221 -15.49 3.69 30.96
CA LYS A 221 -14.35 3.61 30.07
C LYS A 221 -13.95 4.98 29.55
N VAL A 222 -12.70 5.15 29.16
CA VAL A 222 -12.14 6.39 28.64
C VAL A 222 -11.30 6.11 27.40
N ARG A 223 -11.31 7.02 26.44
CA ARG A 223 -10.37 7.01 25.31
C ARG A 223 -9.82 8.41 25.05
N SER A 224 -8.64 8.50 24.49
CA SER A 224 -8.10 9.76 23.98
C SER A 224 -8.56 10.02 22.55
N TYR A 225 -8.56 11.27 22.14
CA TYR A 225 -8.65 11.65 20.74
C TYR A 225 -7.62 12.73 20.40
N THR A 226 -7.26 12.79 19.11
CA THR A 226 -6.45 13.87 18.54
C THR A 226 -7.27 14.52 17.44
N LEU A 227 -7.34 15.85 17.45
CA LEU A 227 -8.01 16.64 16.42
C LEU A 227 -6.97 17.01 15.35
N VAL A 228 -7.16 16.56 14.12
CA VAL A 228 -6.29 16.85 12.97
C VAL A 228 -7.16 17.44 11.86
N LYS A 229 -6.93 18.71 11.52
CA LYS A 229 -7.69 19.41 10.47
C LYS A 229 -9.22 19.23 10.62
N GLY A 230 -9.75 19.41 11.83
CA GLY A 230 -11.19 19.27 12.13
C GLY A 230 -11.69 17.83 12.31
N THR A 231 -10.89 16.81 12.04
CA THR A 231 -11.27 15.41 12.20
C THR A 231 -10.76 14.84 13.51
N LYS A 232 -11.62 14.22 14.32
CA LYS A 232 -11.24 13.48 15.54
C LYS A 232 -10.76 12.06 15.17
N TYR A 233 -9.52 11.75 15.53
CA TYR A 233 -8.96 10.40 15.49
C TYR A 233 -8.99 9.84 16.91
N TYR A 234 -9.69 8.74 17.11
CA TYR A 234 -9.88 8.15 18.43
C TYR A 234 -8.91 6.98 18.66
N GLY A 235 -8.33 6.97 19.86
CA GLY A 235 -7.66 5.79 20.40
C GLY A 235 -8.67 4.71 20.81
N GLU A 236 -8.16 3.53 21.10
CA GLU A 236 -8.98 2.46 21.66
C GLU A 236 -9.46 2.83 23.07
N TRP A 237 -10.65 2.33 23.42
CA TRP A 237 -11.17 2.44 24.77
C TRP A 237 -10.25 1.74 25.78
N SER A 238 -10.17 2.31 26.98
CA SER A 238 -9.58 1.62 28.14
C SER A 238 -10.35 0.32 28.44
N ALA A 239 -9.74 -0.55 29.25
CA ALA A 239 -10.52 -1.59 29.91
C ALA A 239 -11.68 -0.94 30.69
N VAL A 240 -12.82 -1.62 30.69
CA VAL A 240 -13.99 -1.21 31.47
C VAL A 240 -13.70 -1.42 32.97
N LYS A 241 -13.95 -0.40 33.79
CA LYS A 241 -13.98 -0.52 35.23
C LYS A 241 -15.39 -0.24 35.75
N SER A 242 -15.72 -0.72 36.93
CA SER A 242 -17.00 -0.44 37.57
C SER A 242 -16.83 0.12 38.98
N VAL A 243 -17.80 0.95 39.39
CA VAL A 243 -17.86 1.55 40.72
C VAL A 243 -19.30 1.68 41.14
N THR A 244 -19.61 1.48 42.43
CA THR A 244 -20.95 1.73 43.01
C THR A 244 -20.88 3.01 43.79
N THR A 245 -21.77 3.98 43.45
CA THR A 245 -21.89 5.26 44.17
C THR A 245 -22.29 5.01 45.62
N LYS A 246 -21.87 5.92 46.52
CA LYS A 246 -22.31 5.92 47.93
C LYS A 246 -23.60 6.70 48.11
N LYS A 247 -24.20 6.53 49.27
CA LYS A 247 -25.33 7.41 49.75
C LYS A 247 -24.93 8.87 49.77
#